data_31f184fcbac8fa517eca0b6c3db2a54f
#
_entry.id   31f184fcbac8fa517eca0b6c3db2a54f
#
_cell.length_a   1.000
_cell.length_b   1.000
_cell.length_c   1.000
_cell.angle_alpha   90.00
_cell.angle_beta   90.00
_cell.angle_gamma   90.00
#
_symmetry.space_group_name_H-M   'P 1'
#
loop_
_entity.id
_entity.type
_entity.pdbx_description
1 polymer ?
#
loop_
_entity_poly.entity_id
_entity_poly.type
_entity_poly.pdbx_seq_one_letter_code
_entity_poly.pdbx_strand_id
1 'polypeptide(L)'
;MTKNPIIPYILIMLFGIGLIFFLSVEGIGNQAEIAESGEHGEEGAEGGEGASAGEFDPEAVAQQKCISCHGSSYEGQGNFPALVGTELSEEEIADIIANGKGAMPGGLVEAEHIDAMAAWVKSLE
;
A
#
# COMPACT_ATOMS: atom_id res chain seq x y z
N MET A 1 34.92 17.81 38.25
CA MET A 1 34.15 17.04 37.23
C MET A 1 32.85 16.60 37.89
N THR A 2 31.78 17.31 37.65
CA THR A 2 30.46 17.01 38.20
C THR A 2 29.89 15.77 37.49
N LYS A 3 30.01 14.64 38.15
CA LYS A 3 29.36 13.39 37.71
C LYS A 3 27.86 13.47 37.97
N ASN A 4 27.17 14.27 37.16
CA ASN A 4 25.73 14.38 37.23
C ASN A 4 25.14 13.22 36.42
N PRO A 5 24.50 12.22 37.04
CA PRO A 5 24.01 11.04 36.33
C PRO A 5 22.91 11.34 35.31
N ILE A 6 22.34 12.55 35.35
CA ILE A 6 21.26 12.99 34.46
C ILE A 6 21.79 13.42 33.07
N ILE A 7 23.06 13.91 33.02
CA ILE A 7 23.65 14.42 31.77
C ILE A 7 23.64 13.38 30.63
N PRO A 8 24.06 12.10 30.85
CA PRO A 8 24.05 11.12 29.77
C PRO A 8 22.64 10.82 29.26
N TYR A 9 21.62 10.83 30.12
CA TYR A 9 20.24 10.61 29.72
C TYR A 9 19.69 11.76 28.87
N ILE A 10 20.01 13.00 29.24
CA ILE A 10 19.64 14.19 28.47
C ILE A 10 20.30 14.14 27.08
N LEU A 11 21.59 13.78 27.01
CA LEU A 11 22.32 13.67 25.75
C LEU A 11 21.72 12.59 24.83
N ILE A 12 21.37 11.42 25.36
CA ILE A 12 20.75 10.35 24.60
C ILE A 12 19.38 10.79 24.09
N MET A 13 18.59 11.46 24.92
CA MET A 13 17.26 11.95 24.55
C MET A 13 17.34 13.02 23.45
N LEU A 14 18.24 14.00 23.59
CA LEU A 14 18.45 15.03 22.57
C LEU A 14 18.96 14.45 21.26
N PHE A 15 19.89 13.50 21.35
CA PHE A 15 20.42 12.82 20.15
C PHE A 15 19.35 11.99 19.45
N GLY A 16 18.51 11.24 20.21
CA GLY A 16 17.41 10.45 19.67
C GLY A 16 16.37 11.32 18.96
N ILE A 17 15.91 12.39 19.62
CA ILE A 17 14.95 13.33 19.03
C ILE A 17 15.54 14.03 17.81
N GLY A 18 16.80 14.47 17.88
CA GLY A 18 17.51 15.11 16.77
C GLY A 18 17.64 14.19 15.55
N LEU A 19 17.94 12.91 15.79
CA LEU A 19 18.09 11.92 14.73
C LEU A 19 16.75 11.61 14.04
N ILE A 20 15.67 11.46 14.82
CA ILE A 20 14.33 11.27 14.27
C ILE A 20 13.90 12.49 13.44
N PHE A 21 14.15 13.70 13.96
CA PHE A 21 13.82 14.93 13.24
C PHE A 21 14.64 15.07 11.94
N PHE A 22 15.93 14.75 11.99
CA PHE A 22 16.82 14.81 10.83
C PHE A 22 16.37 13.82 9.74
N LEU A 23 16.09 12.55 10.10
CA LEU A 23 15.60 11.55 9.16
C LEU A 23 14.21 11.88 8.58
N SER A 24 13.37 12.54 9.38
CA SER A 24 12.06 13.00 8.93
C SER A 24 12.17 14.11 7.87
N VAL A 25 13.09 15.07 8.07
CA VAL A 25 13.31 16.15 7.09
C VAL A 25 13.97 15.63 5.82
N GLU A 26 14.94 14.73 5.94
CA GLU A 26 15.55 14.08 4.77
C GLU A 26 14.57 13.19 4.01
N GLY A 27 13.66 12.51 4.71
CA GLY A 27 12.59 11.71 4.09
C GLY A 27 11.67 12.55 3.21
N ILE A 28 11.35 13.78 3.59
CA ILE A 28 10.53 14.70 2.79
C ILE A 28 11.29 15.18 1.53
N GLY A 29 12.60 15.41 1.64
CA GLY A 29 13.45 15.83 0.51
C GLY A 29 13.61 14.74 -0.55
N ASN A 30 13.65 13.49 -0.12
CA ASN A 30 13.81 12.35 -1.02
C ASN A 30 12.54 11.99 -1.81
N GLN A 31 11.35 12.41 -1.34
CA GLN A 31 10.10 12.23 -2.08
C GLN A 31 10.03 13.08 -3.35
N ALA A 32 10.69 14.23 -3.39
CA ALA A 32 10.68 15.10 -4.56
C ALA A 32 11.57 14.55 -5.69
N GLU A 33 12.60 13.78 -5.36
CA GLU A 33 13.54 13.20 -6.33
C GLU A 33 13.06 11.86 -6.91
N ILE A 34 12.20 11.15 -6.16
CA ILE A 34 11.59 9.88 -6.58
C ILE A 34 10.45 10.09 -7.59
N ALA A 35 9.86 11.28 -7.63
CA ALA A 35 8.82 11.63 -8.60
C ALA A 35 9.34 11.77 -10.05
N GLU A 36 10.66 11.83 -10.25
CA GLU A 36 11.27 12.00 -11.58
C GLU A 36 11.95 10.72 -12.10
N SER A 37 12.15 9.71 -11.27
CA SER A 37 12.60 8.39 -11.71
C SER A 37 11.63 7.34 -11.19
N GLY A 38 10.64 7.01 -12.01
CA GLY A 38 9.75 5.90 -11.74
C GLY A 38 10.54 4.64 -11.49
N GLU A 39 10.37 4.08 -10.33
CA GLU A 39 10.36 2.67 -9.98
C GLU A 39 10.66 2.47 -8.49
N HIS A 40 9.72 1.82 -7.82
CA HIS A 40 9.82 1.10 -6.56
C HIS A 40 10.03 1.87 -5.25
N GLY A 41 9.07 1.65 -4.35
CA GLY A 41 9.36 1.59 -2.94
C GLY A 41 8.36 2.28 -2.03
N GLU A 42 7.39 1.53 -1.60
CA GLU A 42 6.86 1.32 -0.25
C GLU A 42 6.63 2.49 0.71
N GLU A 43 5.41 2.41 1.22
CA GLU A 43 4.88 2.77 2.53
C GLU A 43 4.48 4.21 2.78
N GLY A 44 3.19 4.31 2.98
CA GLY A 44 2.56 5.44 3.65
C GLY A 44 1.06 5.46 3.41
N ALA A 45 0.33 4.69 4.22
CA ALA A 45 -1.11 4.83 4.31
C ALA A 45 -1.46 6.28 4.67
N GLU A 46 -2.32 6.88 3.88
CA GLU A 46 -3.47 7.67 4.29
C GLU A 46 -4.06 8.42 3.10
N GLY A 47 -5.34 8.16 2.84
CA GLY A 47 -6.36 9.04 2.32
C GLY A 47 -5.92 10.13 1.32
N GLY A 48 -5.81 9.82 0.06
CA GLY A 48 -5.70 10.79 -0.99
C GLY A 48 -6.89 10.72 -1.91
N GLU A 49 -7.93 11.49 -1.62
CA GLU A 49 -8.87 11.95 -2.63
C GLU A 49 -8.09 12.69 -3.72
N GLY A 50 -8.25 12.24 -4.93
CA GLY A 50 -7.69 12.95 -6.07
C GLY A 50 -7.26 12.05 -7.22
N ALA A 51 -8.12 11.13 -7.67
CA ALA A 51 -8.00 10.61 -9.01
C ALA A 51 -8.37 11.72 -9.97
N SER A 52 -7.34 12.38 -10.50
CA SER A 52 -7.39 13.02 -11.80
C SER A 52 -8.13 12.07 -12.76
N ALA A 53 -9.05 12.61 -13.57
CA ALA A 53 -9.73 11.89 -14.63
C ALA A 53 -8.71 11.41 -15.68
N GLY A 54 -8.02 10.35 -15.36
CA GLY A 54 -7.13 9.55 -16.19
C GLY A 54 -7.64 8.12 -16.08
N GLU A 55 -7.70 7.43 -17.18
CA GLU A 55 -8.02 6.01 -17.37
C GLU A 55 -7.74 5.17 -16.11
N PHE A 56 -8.78 4.49 -15.59
CA PHE A 56 -8.65 3.60 -14.43
C PHE A 56 -7.61 2.53 -14.72
N ASP A 57 -6.58 2.47 -13.88
CA ASP A 57 -5.54 1.46 -13.98
C ASP A 57 -5.73 0.40 -12.88
N PRO A 58 -6.26 -0.78 -13.24
CA PRO A 58 -6.51 -1.84 -12.28
C PRO A 58 -5.23 -2.35 -11.62
N GLU A 59 -4.12 -2.40 -12.35
CA GLU A 59 -2.85 -2.86 -11.83
C GLU A 59 -2.32 -1.93 -10.74
N ALA A 60 -2.35 -0.62 -10.96
CA ALA A 60 -1.91 0.36 -9.98
C ALA A 60 -2.74 0.29 -8.69
N VAL A 61 -4.06 0.10 -8.79
CA VAL A 61 -4.94 -0.09 -7.64
C VAL A 61 -4.65 -1.40 -6.93
N ALA A 62 -4.42 -2.48 -7.67
CA ALA A 62 -4.11 -3.79 -7.12
C ALA A 62 -2.77 -3.79 -6.36
N GLN A 63 -1.76 -3.11 -6.86
CA GLN A 63 -0.47 -2.93 -6.19
C GLN A 63 -0.60 -2.17 -4.87
N GLN A 64 -1.54 -1.27 -4.74
CA GLN A 64 -1.75 -0.52 -3.50
C GLN A 64 -2.64 -1.24 -2.49
N LYS A 65 -3.64 -1.99 -2.94
CA LYS A 65 -4.71 -2.51 -2.07
C LYS A 65 -4.74 -4.03 -1.95
N CYS A 66 -4.31 -4.76 -2.96
CA CYS A 66 -4.46 -6.21 -3.03
C CYS A 66 -3.20 -6.97 -2.59
N ILE A 67 -2.01 -6.48 -2.94
CA ILE A 67 -0.74 -7.18 -2.68
C ILE A 67 -0.45 -7.41 -1.20
N SER A 68 -0.95 -6.55 -0.31
CA SER A 68 -0.76 -6.69 1.14
C SER A 68 -1.31 -8.01 1.70
N CYS A 69 -2.35 -8.54 1.07
CA CYS A 69 -2.99 -9.80 1.47
C CYS A 69 -2.72 -10.93 0.45
N HIS A 70 -2.78 -10.63 -0.85
CA HIS A 70 -2.67 -11.63 -1.90
C HIS A 70 -1.24 -11.89 -2.40
N GLY A 71 -0.24 -11.18 -1.83
CA GLY A 71 1.16 -11.29 -2.24
C GLY A 71 1.51 -10.43 -3.46
N SER A 72 2.78 -10.06 -3.56
CA SER A 72 3.29 -9.19 -4.64
C SER A 72 3.15 -9.78 -6.04
N SER A 73 3.09 -11.11 -6.13
CA SER A 73 2.87 -11.85 -7.39
C SER A 73 1.44 -12.35 -7.53
N TYR A 74 0.52 -11.94 -6.63
CA TYR A 74 -0.87 -12.38 -6.60
C TYR A 74 -1.09 -13.89 -6.44
N GLU A 75 -0.07 -14.62 -6.02
CA GLU A 75 -0.09 -16.08 -5.79
C GLU A 75 -0.76 -16.50 -4.48
N GLY A 76 -1.20 -15.52 -3.69
CA GLY A 76 -1.77 -15.75 -2.37
C GLY A 76 -0.72 -15.89 -1.29
N GLN A 77 -1.12 -15.68 -0.04
CA GLN A 77 -0.28 -15.86 1.14
C GLN A 77 -1.09 -16.43 2.31
N GLY A 78 -0.60 -17.49 2.91
CA GLY A 78 -1.22 -18.07 4.11
C GLY A 78 -2.67 -18.46 3.86
N ASN A 79 -3.62 -17.73 4.45
CA ASN A 79 -5.06 -17.96 4.31
C ASN A 79 -5.71 -17.14 3.18
N PHE A 80 -4.94 -16.32 2.49
CA PHE A 80 -5.44 -15.49 1.39
C PHE A 80 -5.27 -16.23 0.06
N PRO A 81 -6.33 -16.34 -0.75
CA PRO A 81 -6.28 -17.09 -2.00
C PRO A 81 -5.42 -16.40 -3.05
N ALA A 82 -4.92 -17.19 -3.99
CA ALA A 82 -4.31 -16.66 -5.21
C ALA A 82 -5.36 -15.94 -6.07
N LEU A 83 -4.93 -14.86 -6.70
CA LEU A 83 -5.69 -14.17 -7.74
C LEU A 83 -5.31 -14.71 -9.13
N VAL A 84 -4.02 -15.06 -9.30
CA VAL A 84 -3.51 -15.68 -10.52
C VAL A 84 -4.16 -17.04 -10.74
N GLY A 85 -4.66 -17.27 -11.94
CA GLY A 85 -5.29 -18.54 -12.32
C GLY A 85 -6.61 -18.83 -11.57
N THR A 86 -7.30 -17.82 -11.07
CA THR A 86 -8.57 -18.02 -10.38
C THR A 86 -9.64 -18.64 -11.30
N GLU A 87 -10.35 -19.66 -10.79
CA GLU A 87 -11.46 -20.31 -11.49
C GLU A 87 -12.79 -19.55 -11.39
N LEU A 88 -12.84 -18.50 -10.54
CA LEU A 88 -14.04 -17.69 -10.35
C LEU A 88 -14.40 -16.96 -11.64
N SER A 89 -15.70 -16.76 -11.86
CA SER A 89 -16.19 -15.92 -12.95
C SER A 89 -15.97 -14.43 -12.65
N GLU A 90 -15.95 -13.58 -13.66
CA GLU A 90 -15.85 -12.13 -13.49
C GLU A 90 -16.94 -11.57 -12.57
N GLU A 91 -18.18 -12.10 -12.68
CA GLU A 91 -19.31 -11.70 -11.83
C GLU A 91 -19.07 -12.04 -10.36
N GLU A 92 -18.52 -13.23 -10.07
CA GLU A 92 -18.18 -13.64 -8.70
C GLU A 92 -17.02 -12.82 -8.13
N ILE A 93 -16.03 -12.49 -8.96
CA ILE A 93 -14.92 -11.63 -8.58
C ILE A 93 -15.44 -10.22 -8.27
N ALA A 94 -16.30 -9.67 -9.13
CA ALA A 94 -16.93 -8.37 -8.94
C ALA A 94 -17.73 -8.30 -7.63
N ASP A 95 -18.53 -9.35 -7.35
CA ASP A 95 -19.31 -9.44 -6.10
C ASP A 95 -18.39 -9.48 -4.87
N ILE A 96 -17.29 -10.23 -4.93
CA ILE A 96 -16.32 -10.30 -3.84
C ILE A 96 -15.61 -8.95 -3.62
N ILE A 97 -15.25 -8.25 -4.68
CA ILE A 97 -14.62 -6.92 -4.59
C ILE A 97 -15.60 -5.91 -3.97
N ALA A 98 -16.87 -5.96 -4.40
CA ALA A 98 -17.91 -5.05 -3.91
C ALA A 98 -18.26 -5.29 -2.44
N ASN A 99 -18.52 -6.54 -2.08
CA ASN A 99 -19.13 -6.91 -0.80
C ASN A 99 -18.14 -7.50 0.20
N GLY A 100 -16.97 -7.92 -0.28
CA GLY A 100 -16.00 -8.66 0.52
C GLY A 100 -16.35 -10.12 0.69
N LYS A 101 -15.40 -10.90 1.19
CA LYS A 101 -15.60 -12.33 1.50
C LYS A 101 -14.67 -12.76 2.61
N GLY A 102 -15.24 -13.22 3.72
CA GLY A 102 -14.46 -13.67 4.87
C GLY A 102 -13.63 -12.55 5.50
N ALA A 103 -12.32 -12.63 5.43
CA ALA A 103 -11.40 -11.60 5.93
C ALA A 103 -11.17 -10.46 4.92
N MET A 104 -11.57 -10.63 3.68
CA MET A 104 -11.45 -9.60 2.65
C MET A 104 -12.55 -8.55 2.83
N PRO A 105 -12.21 -7.27 3.07
CA PRO A 105 -13.22 -6.22 3.15
C PRO A 105 -13.78 -5.89 1.76
N GLY A 106 -15.03 -5.47 1.72
CA GLY A 106 -15.64 -4.91 0.52
C GLY A 106 -15.32 -3.43 0.34
N GLY A 107 -15.62 -2.89 -0.85
CA GLY A 107 -15.48 -1.47 -1.14
C GLY A 107 -14.03 -0.97 -1.27
N LEU A 108 -13.10 -1.84 -1.58
CA LEU A 108 -11.70 -1.47 -1.86
C LEU A 108 -11.54 -0.74 -3.20
N VAL A 109 -12.48 -0.95 -4.10
CA VAL A 109 -12.53 -0.34 -5.43
C VAL A 109 -13.85 0.41 -5.56
N GLU A 110 -13.84 1.54 -6.23
CA GLU A 110 -15.05 2.32 -6.49
C GLU A 110 -16.03 1.53 -7.37
N ALA A 111 -17.33 1.68 -7.11
CA ALA A 111 -18.37 0.87 -7.73
C ALA A 111 -18.32 0.90 -9.28
N GLU A 112 -17.94 2.03 -9.87
CA GLU A 112 -17.82 2.22 -11.31
C GLU A 112 -16.64 1.47 -11.94
N HIS A 113 -15.66 1.05 -11.13
CA HIS A 113 -14.44 0.38 -11.58
C HIS A 113 -14.36 -1.09 -11.21
N ILE A 114 -15.38 -1.61 -10.53
CA ILE A 114 -15.40 -3.02 -10.05
C ILE A 114 -15.33 -4.00 -11.23
N ASP A 115 -16.09 -3.76 -12.28
CA ASP A 115 -16.12 -4.64 -13.46
C ASP A 115 -14.77 -4.66 -14.17
N ALA A 116 -14.13 -3.48 -14.33
CA ALA A 116 -12.81 -3.39 -14.92
C ALA A 116 -11.74 -4.09 -14.07
N MET A 117 -11.84 -3.97 -12.74
CA MET A 117 -10.95 -4.69 -11.81
C MET A 117 -11.18 -6.20 -11.88
N ALA A 118 -12.43 -6.66 -11.94
CA ALA A 118 -12.75 -8.09 -12.03
C ALA A 118 -12.23 -8.71 -13.34
N ALA A 119 -12.42 -8.03 -14.45
CA ALA A 119 -11.86 -8.44 -15.74
C ALA A 119 -10.33 -8.51 -15.72
N TRP A 120 -9.69 -7.53 -15.09
CA TRP A 120 -8.23 -7.52 -14.92
C TRP A 120 -7.75 -8.70 -14.06
N VAL A 121 -8.38 -8.97 -12.91
CA VAL A 121 -8.05 -10.12 -12.05
C VAL A 121 -8.21 -11.43 -12.83
N LYS A 122 -9.27 -11.56 -13.64
CA LYS A 122 -9.50 -12.73 -14.48
C LYS A 122 -8.42 -12.93 -15.56
N SER A 123 -7.77 -11.85 -15.97
CA SER A 123 -6.69 -11.89 -16.97
C SER A 123 -5.33 -12.29 -16.39
N LEU A 124 -5.19 -12.40 -15.07
CA LEU A 124 -3.97 -12.86 -14.42
C LEU A 124 -3.80 -14.37 -14.63
N GLU A 125 -2.84 -14.76 -15.45
CA GLU A 125 -2.48 -16.16 -15.75
C GLU A 125 -1.20 -16.60 -15.03
#